data_f3bf0f0e34aa6fa0625c9347b0d86870
#
_entry.id   f3bf0f0e34aa6fa0625c9347b0d86870
#
_cell.length_a   1.000
_cell.length_b   1.000
_cell.length_c   1.000
_cell.angle_alpha   90.00
_cell.angle_beta   90.00
_cell.angle_gamma   90.00
#
_symmetry.space_group_name_H-M   'P 1'
#
loop_
_entity.id
_entity.type
_entity.pdbx_description
1 polymer ?
#
loop_
_entity_poly.entity_id
_entity_poly.type
_entity_poly.pdbx_seq_one_letter_code
_entity_poly.pdbx_strand_id
1 'polypeptide(L)'
;MATATYHLLTEAEPFSEFQGGAISRWAANVLRDADATVVVCPSADSTWKFPSEAIQVLSHLARYQRTRRHLLRLPWSLHRVVIQHVFRPVLKRLRAGDIVWIHNRPDFAIALTPEIRRARARVVLHLHNSHLVEWPEPLMRQVQVDRLVFVSGFLLEQARRKFSSLGDSSVLYNGADEAIFYPPPSRSKETKTPTVLFAGRLVQDKGVHILMEAMRLLEQRGSRLRALIVGSSNFGGSRETDYVQQLKASAPSAVTFLPYRSGVPLGDLFREADIFCSPSIWDEPFGLVNVEAFASGLPVVSTRGGGAGEIFAEGGGILVERGSAAQLADALHQLAEDEEFRSTLGRQGRAAFLSRFKWSIARAQVQDISRSLTV
;
A
#
# COMPACT_ATOMS: atom_id res chain seq x y z
N MET A 1 24.48 21.38 -12.80
CA MET A 1 24.51 20.11 -12.04
C MET A 1 23.10 19.55 -12.08
N ALA A 2 22.94 18.24 -12.15
CA ALA A 2 21.60 17.63 -12.15
C ALA A 2 20.88 17.88 -10.81
N THR A 3 19.60 18.16 -10.85
CA THR A 3 18.71 18.31 -9.70
C THR A 3 18.58 16.95 -9.01
N ALA A 4 18.82 16.90 -7.70
CA ALA A 4 18.67 15.67 -6.93
C ALA A 4 17.28 15.57 -6.31
N THR A 5 16.77 14.34 -6.22
CA THR A 5 15.51 14.05 -5.57
C THR A 5 15.74 13.17 -4.33
N TYR A 6 15.25 13.62 -3.19
CA TYR A 6 15.38 12.93 -1.91
C TYR A 6 14.02 12.36 -1.51
N HIS A 7 13.96 11.07 -1.17
CA HIS A 7 12.75 10.41 -0.67
C HIS A 7 12.92 10.03 0.80
N LEU A 8 12.29 10.79 1.70
CA LEU A 8 12.35 10.55 3.14
C LEU A 8 11.27 9.54 3.54
N LEU A 9 11.68 8.31 3.82
CA LEU A 9 10.77 7.26 4.31
C LEU A 9 10.42 7.48 5.79
N THR A 10 9.44 6.74 6.28
CA THR A 10 9.05 6.83 7.69
C THR A 10 10.12 6.22 8.59
N GLU A 11 10.16 6.64 9.85
CA GLU A 11 11.08 6.09 10.86
C GLU A 11 10.78 4.64 11.24
N ALA A 12 9.59 4.16 10.91
CA ALA A 12 9.12 2.84 11.30
C ALA A 12 9.35 1.77 10.22
N GLU A 13 9.73 2.19 9.01
CA GLU A 13 9.76 1.31 7.85
C GLU A 13 11.17 1.19 7.27
N PRO A 14 11.84 0.05 7.48
CA PRO A 14 13.13 -0.20 6.87
C PRO A 14 13.00 -0.26 5.34
N PHE A 15 14.04 0.16 4.63
CA PHE A 15 14.12 -0.06 3.18
C PHE A 15 14.60 -1.47 2.89
N SER A 16 13.65 -2.40 2.83
CA SER A 16 13.89 -3.85 2.78
C SER A 16 12.85 -4.54 1.91
N GLU A 17 13.30 -5.53 1.15
CA GLU A 17 12.44 -6.40 0.35
C GLU A 17 11.58 -7.31 1.23
N PHE A 18 12.15 -7.81 2.35
CA PHE A 18 11.52 -8.81 3.18
C PHE A 18 10.75 -8.23 4.37
N GLN A 19 11.15 -7.07 4.89
CA GLN A 19 10.58 -6.45 6.07
C GLN A 19 9.93 -5.10 5.80
N GLY A 20 9.99 -4.62 4.56
CA GLY A 20 9.44 -3.34 4.15
C GLY A 20 7.92 -3.38 3.97
N GLY A 21 7.23 -2.34 4.41
CA GLY A 21 5.81 -2.12 4.16
C GLY A 21 5.53 -1.58 2.75
N ALA A 22 4.34 -0.99 2.59
CA ALA A 22 3.89 -0.47 1.30
C ALA A 22 4.77 0.67 0.76
N ILE A 23 5.30 1.53 1.64
CA ILE A 23 6.12 2.69 1.25
C ILE A 23 7.50 2.23 0.75
N SER A 24 8.15 1.28 1.44
CA SER A 24 9.42 0.69 0.99
C SER A 24 9.28 0.02 -0.36
N ARG A 25 8.22 -0.77 -0.56
CA ARG A 25 7.93 -1.40 -1.86
C ARG A 25 7.64 -0.37 -2.95
N TRP A 26 6.91 0.69 -2.62
CA TRP A 26 6.68 1.81 -3.53
C TRP A 26 8.02 2.44 -3.94
N ALA A 27 8.85 2.81 -2.97
CA ALA A 27 10.14 3.43 -3.23
C ALA A 27 11.05 2.55 -4.10
N ALA A 28 11.16 1.26 -3.76
CA ALA A 28 11.96 0.31 -4.51
C ALA A 28 11.51 0.14 -5.97
N ASN A 29 10.21 0.14 -6.23
CA ASN A 29 9.69 -0.06 -7.58
C ASN A 29 9.64 1.24 -8.41
N VAL A 30 9.33 2.37 -7.77
CA VAL A 30 9.22 3.66 -8.47
C VAL A 30 10.57 4.29 -8.72
N LEU A 31 11.54 4.11 -7.82
CA LEU A 31 12.83 4.82 -7.84
C LEU A 31 13.99 3.99 -8.39
N ARG A 32 13.77 2.73 -8.75
CA ARG A 32 14.82 1.75 -9.12
C ARG A 32 15.83 2.26 -10.15
N ASP A 33 15.39 2.97 -11.15
CA ASP A 33 16.23 3.45 -12.26
C ASP A 33 16.20 4.99 -12.35
N ALA A 34 15.93 5.67 -11.25
CA ALA A 34 15.83 7.12 -11.22
C ALA A 34 17.22 7.74 -10.98
N ASP A 35 17.66 8.55 -11.95
CA ASP A 35 18.91 9.31 -11.82
C ASP A 35 18.85 10.31 -10.67
N ALA A 36 19.99 10.56 -10.05
CA ALA A 36 20.19 11.54 -8.97
C ALA A 36 19.16 11.43 -7.82
N THR A 37 18.70 10.20 -7.50
CA THR A 37 17.72 9.95 -6.45
C THR A 37 18.37 9.37 -5.20
N VAL A 38 17.98 9.87 -4.03
CA VAL A 38 18.45 9.39 -2.72
C VAL A 38 17.29 8.94 -1.87
N VAL A 39 17.30 7.68 -1.45
CA VAL A 39 16.32 7.12 -0.47
C VAL A 39 16.90 7.28 0.93
N VAL A 40 16.17 7.98 1.80
CA VAL A 40 16.55 8.23 3.20
C VAL A 40 15.68 7.37 4.10
N CYS A 41 16.29 6.47 4.85
CA CYS A 41 15.59 5.44 5.64
C CYS A 41 16.26 5.18 6.99
N PRO A 42 15.56 4.54 7.96
CA PRO A 42 16.13 4.20 9.28
C PRO A 42 17.14 3.04 9.20
N SER A 43 16.93 2.12 8.28
CA SER A 43 17.81 0.99 7.97
C SER A 43 17.53 0.49 6.55
N ALA A 44 18.51 -0.16 5.96
CA ALA A 44 18.37 -0.82 4.66
C ALA A 44 19.04 -2.19 4.74
N ASP A 45 18.52 -3.16 3.98
CA ASP A 45 19.23 -4.40 3.71
C ASP A 45 19.77 -4.40 2.26
N SER A 46 20.70 -5.30 1.99
CA SER A 46 21.37 -5.41 0.70
C SER A 46 20.55 -6.13 -0.38
N THR A 47 19.30 -6.48 -0.09
CA THR A 47 18.47 -7.31 -0.97
C THR A 47 17.91 -6.54 -2.16
N TRP A 48 17.68 -5.23 -2.00
CA TRP A 48 17.29 -4.38 -3.10
C TRP A 48 18.48 -4.12 -4.05
N LYS A 49 18.28 -4.33 -5.35
CA LYS A 49 19.23 -3.93 -6.40
C LYS A 49 19.19 -2.40 -6.58
N PHE A 50 19.69 -1.69 -5.60
CA PHE A 50 19.80 -0.23 -5.60
C PHE A 50 21.28 0.15 -5.50
N PRO A 51 21.77 1.20 -6.20
CA PRO A 51 23.10 1.73 -5.99
C PRO A 51 23.30 2.14 -4.53
N SER A 52 24.40 1.75 -3.91
CA SER A 52 24.66 2.04 -2.49
C SER A 52 24.70 3.54 -2.20
N GLU A 53 25.17 4.35 -3.14
CA GLU A 53 25.19 5.82 -3.08
C GLU A 53 23.78 6.45 -3.12
N ALA A 54 22.79 5.72 -3.65
CA ALA A 54 21.38 6.15 -3.67
C ALA A 54 20.64 5.87 -2.37
N ILE A 55 21.27 5.22 -1.38
CA ILE A 55 20.67 4.91 -0.09
C ILE A 55 21.40 5.64 1.01
N GLN A 56 20.68 6.51 1.74
CA GLN A 56 21.19 7.17 2.93
C GLN A 56 20.53 6.62 4.19
N VAL A 57 21.24 5.78 4.94
CA VAL A 57 20.77 5.28 6.22
C VAL A 57 21.01 6.33 7.31
N LEU A 58 19.95 6.74 8.00
CA LEU A 58 19.99 7.59 9.19
C LEU A 58 19.71 6.77 10.45
N SER A 59 20.73 6.25 11.10
CA SER A 59 20.59 5.48 12.36
C SER A 59 19.87 6.27 13.47
N HIS A 60 19.99 7.60 13.45
CA HIS A 60 19.24 8.50 14.35
C HIS A 60 17.71 8.42 14.13
N LEU A 61 17.26 8.09 12.93
CA LEU A 61 15.84 7.93 12.62
C LEU A 61 15.26 6.70 13.33
N ALA A 62 15.99 5.59 13.40
CA ALA A 62 15.59 4.42 14.18
C ALA A 62 15.59 4.70 15.69
N ARG A 63 16.51 5.56 16.20
CA ARG A 63 16.49 6.01 17.58
C ARG A 63 15.28 6.92 17.86
N TYR A 64 14.98 7.83 16.94
CA TYR A 64 13.80 8.69 17.01
C TYR A 64 12.52 7.86 17.11
N GLN A 65 12.35 6.80 16.33
CA GLN A 65 11.20 5.89 16.43
C GLN A 65 11.02 5.33 17.85
N ARG A 66 12.10 4.85 18.47
CA ARG A 66 12.05 4.28 19.82
C ARG A 66 11.67 5.30 20.90
N THR A 67 12.07 6.54 20.72
CA THR A 67 11.82 7.63 21.69
C THR A 67 10.60 8.48 21.35
N ARG A 68 9.97 8.29 20.18
CA ARG A 68 8.88 9.12 19.65
C ARG A 68 7.74 9.32 20.64
N ARG A 69 7.32 8.28 21.37
CA ARG A 69 6.23 8.38 22.36
C ARG A 69 6.53 9.39 23.47
N HIS A 70 7.77 9.54 23.88
CA HIS A 70 8.22 10.52 24.85
C HIS A 70 8.35 11.91 24.21
N LEU A 71 8.85 11.97 22.96
CA LEU A 71 9.00 13.22 22.22
C LEU A 71 7.65 13.89 21.90
N LEU A 72 6.60 13.11 21.65
CA LEU A 72 5.23 13.62 21.44
C LEU A 72 4.64 14.33 22.67
N ARG A 73 5.23 14.15 23.85
CA ARG A 73 4.85 14.88 25.08
C ARG A 73 5.55 16.23 25.20
N LEU A 74 6.56 16.50 24.39
CA LEU A 74 7.27 17.77 24.37
C LEU A 74 6.45 18.85 23.63
N PRO A 75 6.64 20.14 23.97
CA PRO A 75 6.14 21.22 23.14
C PRO A 75 6.59 21.08 21.69
N TRP A 76 5.71 21.41 20.76
CA TRP A 76 5.98 21.24 19.32
C TRP A 76 7.29 21.92 18.86
N SER A 77 7.62 23.08 19.45
CA SER A 77 8.88 23.78 19.14
C SER A 77 10.12 22.93 19.39
N LEU A 78 10.15 22.17 20.50
CA LEU A 78 11.26 21.27 20.83
C LEU A 78 11.24 20.03 19.93
N HIS A 79 10.06 19.45 19.71
CA HIS A 79 9.91 18.29 18.85
C HIS A 79 10.39 18.60 17.41
N ARG A 80 10.06 19.80 16.88
CA ARG A 80 10.56 20.28 15.59
C ARG A 80 12.08 20.31 15.52
N VAL A 81 12.75 20.81 16.56
CA VAL A 81 14.22 20.86 16.64
C VAL A 81 14.82 19.46 16.60
N VAL A 82 14.21 18.49 17.29
CA VAL A 82 14.65 17.08 17.22
C VAL A 82 14.55 16.52 15.81
N ILE A 83 13.41 16.73 15.12
CA ILE A 83 13.25 16.30 13.73
C ILE A 83 14.33 16.93 12.83
N GLN A 84 14.53 18.24 12.92
CA GLN A 84 15.56 18.95 12.16
C GLN A 84 16.97 18.41 12.43
N HIS A 85 17.26 18.07 13.69
CA HIS A 85 18.54 17.47 14.06
C HIS A 85 18.73 16.08 13.43
N VAL A 86 17.71 15.24 13.46
CA VAL A 86 17.73 13.89 12.83
C VAL A 86 18.02 13.99 11.34
N PHE A 87 17.40 14.93 10.64
CA PHE A 87 17.56 15.11 9.19
C PHE A 87 18.68 16.08 8.78
N ARG A 88 19.46 16.60 9.75
CA ARG A 88 20.57 17.53 9.47
C ARG A 88 21.57 17.04 8.40
N PRO A 89 21.94 15.74 8.32
CA PRO A 89 22.82 15.26 7.26
C PRO A 89 22.23 15.41 5.85
N VAL A 90 20.92 15.28 5.70
CA VAL A 90 20.20 15.50 4.43
C VAL A 90 20.13 16.99 4.14
N LEU A 91 19.65 17.79 5.12
CA LEU A 91 19.46 19.24 4.95
C LEU A 91 20.75 19.96 4.52
N LYS A 92 21.90 19.52 5.02
CA LYS A 92 23.23 20.10 4.63
C LYS A 92 23.65 19.82 3.19
N ARG A 93 23.05 18.82 2.54
CA ARG A 93 23.39 18.43 1.16
C ARG A 93 22.49 19.09 0.13
N LEU A 94 21.34 19.62 0.56
CA LEU A 94 20.34 20.23 -0.34
C LEU A 94 20.90 21.42 -1.09
N ARG A 95 20.55 21.52 -2.34
CA ARG A 95 20.89 22.59 -3.27
C ARG A 95 19.64 23.23 -3.88
N ALA A 96 19.80 24.38 -4.47
CA ALA A 96 18.74 25.02 -5.21
C ALA A 96 18.22 24.11 -6.35
N GLY A 97 16.91 23.95 -6.42
CA GLY A 97 16.25 23.10 -7.39
C GLY A 97 16.04 21.66 -6.94
N ASP A 98 16.69 21.18 -5.88
CA ASP A 98 16.44 19.83 -5.35
C ASP A 98 14.98 19.67 -4.91
N ILE A 99 14.51 18.41 -4.92
CA ILE A 99 13.14 18.06 -4.53
C ILE A 99 13.18 17.06 -3.38
N VAL A 100 12.43 17.34 -2.32
CA VAL A 100 12.31 16.47 -1.15
C VAL A 100 10.92 15.91 -1.06
N TRP A 101 10.77 14.61 -1.30
CA TRP A 101 9.54 13.86 -1.08
C TRP A 101 9.53 13.33 0.36
N ILE A 102 8.51 13.69 1.10
CA ILE A 102 8.29 13.22 2.47
C ILE A 102 7.12 12.24 2.45
N HIS A 103 7.37 10.99 2.84
CA HIS A 103 6.34 9.97 2.79
C HIS A 103 5.61 9.82 4.12
N ASN A 104 4.29 10.03 4.08
CA ASN A 104 3.34 9.71 5.16
C ASN A 104 3.62 10.38 6.52
N ARG A 105 4.40 11.47 6.54
CA ARG A 105 4.80 12.18 7.76
C ARG A 105 4.57 13.69 7.64
N PRO A 106 3.31 14.15 7.90
CA PRO A 106 2.99 15.58 7.91
C PRO A 106 3.80 16.39 8.93
N ASP A 107 4.13 15.79 10.09
CA ASP A 107 5.00 16.40 11.12
C ASP A 107 6.44 16.65 10.60
N PHE A 108 7.00 15.73 9.81
CA PHE A 108 8.28 15.97 9.14
C PHE A 108 8.15 17.10 8.12
N ALA A 109 7.05 17.15 7.36
CA ALA A 109 6.81 18.23 6.42
C ALA A 109 6.78 19.60 7.13
N ILE A 110 6.02 19.74 8.22
CA ILE A 110 5.99 20.99 9.00
C ILE A 110 7.38 21.35 9.54
N ALA A 111 8.11 20.37 10.07
CA ALA A 111 9.41 20.63 10.70
C ALA A 111 10.50 21.00 9.69
N LEU A 112 10.52 20.35 8.52
CA LEU A 112 11.64 20.42 7.57
C LEU A 112 11.44 21.44 6.45
N THR A 113 10.21 21.78 6.07
CA THR A 113 9.91 22.70 4.96
C THR A 113 10.64 24.04 5.08
N PRO A 114 10.73 24.71 6.27
CA PRO A 114 11.45 25.97 6.38
C PRO A 114 12.93 25.82 6.01
N GLU A 115 13.59 24.75 6.42
CA GLU A 115 15.01 24.50 6.13
C GLU A 115 15.22 24.11 4.65
N ILE A 116 14.31 23.30 4.09
CA ILE A 116 14.35 22.91 2.68
C ILE A 116 14.18 24.15 1.78
N ARG A 117 13.26 25.03 2.11
CA ARG A 117 13.05 26.29 1.38
C ARG A 117 14.23 27.25 1.48
N ARG A 118 14.96 27.29 2.61
CA ARG A 118 16.22 28.06 2.73
C ARG A 118 17.29 27.60 1.75
N ALA A 119 17.33 26.29 1.46
CA ALA A 119 18.19 25.72 0.43
C ALA A 119 17.65 25.97 -1.02
N ARG A 120 16.52 26.67 -1.17
CA ARG A 120 15.79 26.84 -2.45
C ARG A 120 15.39 25.52 -3.11
N ALA A 121 15.14 24.50 -2.30
CA ALA A 121 14.61 23.22 -2.72
C ALA A 121 13.07 23.17 -2.55
N ARG A 122 12.40 22.22 -3.20
CA ARG A 122 10.97 22.00 -3.21
C ARG A 122 10.56 20.84 -2.31
N VAL A 123 9.31 20.87 -1.83
CA VAL A 123 8.79 19.87 -0.90
C VAL A 123 7.51 19.24 -1.45
N VAL A 124 7.48 17.92 -1.50
CA VAL A 124 6.30 17.11 -1.79
C VAL A 124 5.96 16.27 -0.56
N LEU A 125 4.71 16.29 -0.13
CA LEU A 125 4.20 15.38 0.90
C LEU A 125 3.35 14.29 0.24
N HIS A 126 3.82 13.05 0.26
CA HIS A 126 3.13 11.89 -0.31
C HIS A 126 2.46 11.06 0.78
N LEU A 127 1.15 10.93 0.69
CA LEU A 127 0.27 10.33 1.69
C LEU A 127 -0.23 8.97 1.22
N HIS A 128 0.17 7.92 1.94
CA HIS A 128 -0.17 6.53 1.65
C HIS A 128 -1.31 5.98 2.52
N ASN A 129 -1.75 6.76 3.51
CA ASN A 129 -2.84 6.40 4.42
C ASN A 129 -3.59 7.63 4.92
N SER A 130 -4.59 7.42 5.79
CA SER A 130 -5.46 8.44 6.35
C SER A 130 -4.81 9.35 7.41
N HIS A 131 -3.55 9.21 7.74
CA HIS A 131 -2.92 9.96 8.83
C HIS A 131 -3.13 11.47 8.76
N LEU A 132 -3.14 12.06 7.56
CA LEU A 132 -3.41 13.48 7.40
C LEU A 132 -4.83 13.85 7.83
N VAL A 133 -5.81 13.00 7.47
CA VAL A 133 -7.23 13.25 7.77
C VAL A 133 -7.52 13.13 9.27
N GLU A 134 -6.70 12.42 10.01
CA GLU A 134 -6.80 12.27 11.46
C GLU A 134 -6.28 13.51 12.21
N TRP A 135 -5.53 14.38 11.51
CA TRP A 135 -4.92 15.55 12.13
C TRP A 135 -5.91 16.70 12.35
N PRO A 136 -5.74 17.49 13.45
CA PRO A 136 -6.52 18.71 13.66
C PRO A 136 -6.22 19.75 12.57
N GLU A 137 -7.25 20.48 12.13
CA GLU A 137 -7.10 21.51 11.10
C GLU A 137 -6.01 22.57 11.39
N PRO A 138 -5.82 23.07 12.64
CA PRO A 138 -4.76 24.03 12.93
C PRO A 138 -3.34 23.50 12.65
N LEU A 139 -3.10 22.19 12.79
CA LEU A 139 -1.82 21.58 12.43
C LEU A 139 -1.70 21.45 10.91
N MET A 140 -2.81 21.12 10.23
CA MET A 140 -2.83 20.99 8.78
C MET A 140 -2.49 22.30 8.08
N ARG A 141 -2.94 23.45 8.60
CA ARG A 141 -2.59 24.79 8.09
C ARG A 141 -1.10 25.10 8.14
N GLN A 142 -0.32 24.36 8.94
CA GLN A 142 1.14 24.49 9.00
C GLN A 142 1.86 23.63 7.94
N VAL A 143 1.16 22.72 7.27
CA VAL A 143 1.72 21.93 6.17
C VAL A 143 1.79 22.81 4.91
N GLN A 144 2.91 23.47 4.74
CA GLN A 144 3.18 24.39 3.63
C GLN A 144 4.11 23.78 2.61
N VAL A 145 3.70 22.69 1.99
CA VAL A 145 4.47 22.01 0.93
C VAL A 145 4.13 22.56 -0.46
N ASP A 146 4.97 22.30 -1.44
CA ASP A 146 4.76 22.74 -2.83
C ASP A 146 3.72 21.84 -3.54
N ARG A 147 3.62 20.55 -3.13
CA ARG A 147 2.61 19.62 -3.65
C ARG A 147 2.20 18.60 -2.59
N LEU A 148 0.89 18.34 -2.49
CA LEU A 148 0.34 17.19 -1.79
C LEU A 148 0.05 16.07 -2.80
N VAL A 149 0.49 14.86 -2.51
CA VAL A 149 0.25 13.68 -3.34
C VAL A 149 -0.49 12.64 -2.51
N PHE A 150 -1.58 12.11 -3.02
CA PHE A 150 -2.40 11.10 -2.36
C PHE A 150 -2.38 9.80 -3.15
N VAL A 151 -2.33 8.67 -2.45
CA VAL A 151 -2.33 7.35 -3.10
C VAL A 151 -3.68 6.98 -3.73
N SER A 152 -4.72 7.76 -3.46
CA SER A 152 -6.07 7.57 -4.02
C SER A 152 -6.86 8.87 -4.05
N GLY A 153 -7.83 8.98 -4.95
CA GLY A 153 -8.83 10.06 -4.97
C GLY A 153 -9.72 10.03 -3.75
N PHE A 154 -9.96 8.84 -3.18
CA PHE A 154 -10.67 8.68 -1.91
C PHE A 154 -9.99 9.47 -0.77
N LEU A 155 -8.68 9.31 -0.58
CA LEU A 155 -7.94 10.08 0.44
C LEU A 155 -7.92 11.57 0.14
N LEU A 156 -7.75 11.95 -1.12
CA LEU A 156 -7.78 13.34 -1.53
C LEU A 156 -9.15 13.97 -1.24
N GLU A 157 -10.23 13.27 -1.55
CA GLU A 157 -11.59 13.74 -1.29
C GLU A 157 -11.90 13.84 0.20
N GLN A 158 -11.46 12.87 1.00
CA GLN A 158 -11.56 12.98 2.47
C GLN A 158 -10.82 14.21 3.00
N ALA A 159 -9.63 14.48 2.48
CA ALA A 159 -8.87 15.66 2.87
C ALA A 159 -9.57 16.97 2.45
N ARG A 160 -10.13 17.02 1.24
CA ARG A 160 -10.91 18.18 0.74
C ARG A 160 -12.15 18.47 1.58
N ARG A 161 -12.84 17.41 2.05
CA ARG A 161 -14.02 17.59 2.94
C ARG A 161 -13.64 18.09 4.32
N LYS A 162 -12.46 17.77 4.80
CA LYS A 162 -12.02 18.12 6.15
C LYS A 162 -11.34 19.47 6.22
N PHE A 163 -10.58 19.86 5.20
CA PHE A 163 -9.73 21.04 5.24
C PHE A 163 -10.23 22.10 4.24
N SER A 164 -10.31 23.33 4.69
CA SER A 164 -10.80 24.47 3.90
C SER A 164 -9.93 24.80 2.68
N SER A 165 -8.64 24.44 2.73
CA SER A 165 -7.71 24.58 1.62
C SER A 165 -6.59 23.53 1.74
N LEU A 166 -6.30 22.83 0.66
CA LEU A 166 -5.23 21.84 0.59
C LEU A 166 -4.01 22.32 -0.21
N GLY A 167 -4.11 23.44 -0.91
CA GLY A 167 -3.08 23.82 -1.88
C GLY A 167 -3.05 22.87 -3.09
N ASP A 168 -1.91 22.89 -3.79
CA ASP A 168 -1.73 22.08 -4.99
C ASP A 168 -1.65 20.59 -4.64
N SER A 169 -2.54 19.80 -5.24
CA SER A 169 -2.73 18.40 -4.88
C SER A 169 -3.00 17.51 -6.08
N SER A 170 -2.50 16.26 -6.04
CA SER A 170 -2.67 15.26 -7.09
C SER A 170 -2.82 13.85 -6.52
N VAL A 171 -3.31 12.94 -7.36
CA VAL A 171 -3.39 11.50 -7.06
C VAL A 171 -2.27 10.78 -7.78
N LEU A 172 -1.62 9.87 -7.07
CA LEU A 172 -0.58 8.99 -7.59
C LEU A 172 -0.87 7.56 -7.11
N TYR A 173 -1.45 6.74 -7.97
CA TYR A 173 -1.79 5.37 -7.63
C TYR A 173 -0.56 4.51 -7.40
N ASN A 174 -0.67 3.55 -6.47
CA ASN A 174 0.29 2.46 -6.37
C ASN A 174 0.15 1.50 -7.56
N GLY A 175 1.21 0.75 -7.83
CA GLY A 175 1.24 -0.28 -8.84
C GLY A 175 1.47 -1.68 -8.27
N ALA A 176 1.53 -2.68 -9.14
CA ALA A 176 2.04 -4.00 -8.81
C ALA A 176 3.21 -4.38 -9.74
N ASP A 177 4.04 -5.32 -9.28
CA ASP A 177 5.20 -5.81 -10.04
C ASP A 177 4.74 -6.90 -11.01
N GLU A 178 4.75 -6.59 -12.31
CA GLU A 178 4.33 -7.52 -13.36
C GLU A 178 5.32 -8.68 -13.59
N ALA A 179 6.50 -8.64 -12.99
CA ALA A 179 7.42 -9.78 -12.98
C ALA A 179 7.05 -10.81 -11.90
N ILE A 180 6.28 -10.38 -10.88
CA ILE A 180 5.80 -11.23 -9.78
C ILE A 180 4.35 -11.63 -10.00
N PHE A 181 3.50 -10.63 -10.33
CA PHE A 181 2.05 -10.78 -10.48
C PHE A 181 1.65 -10.74 -11.95
N TYR A 182 1.44 -11.90 -12.53
CA TYR A 182 1.04 -12.08 -13.92
C TYR A 182 0.12 -13.30 -14.08
N PRO A 183 -0.73 -13.32 -15.11
CA PRO A 183 -1.60 -14.47 -15.36
C PRO A 183 -0.78 -15.73 -15.71
N PRO A 184 -1.22 -16.92 -15.30
CA PRO A 184 -0.61 -18.15 -15.79
C PRO A 184 -0.75 -18.25 -17.32
N PRO A 185 0.21 -18.92 -18.03
CA PRO A 185 0.19 -19.01 -19.49
C PRO A 185 -1.05 -19.76 -20.02
N SER A 186 -1.56 -20.71 -19.27
CA SER A 186 -2.86 -21.34 -19.50
C SER A 186 -3.46 -21.77 -18.18
N ARG A 187 -4.78 -21.60 -18.01
CA ARG A 187 -5.49 -22.26 -16.91
C ARG A 187 -5.91 -23.62 -17.38
N SER A 188 -5.55 -24.67 -16.62
CA SER A 188 -6.00 -26.03 -16.89
C SER A 188 -7.52 -26.06 -16.92
N LYS A 189 -8.10 -26.66 -17.99
CA LYS A 189 -9.53 -26.90 -18.11
C LYS A 189 -10.01 -28.12 -17.29
N GLU A 190 -9.11 -28.72 -16.51
CA GLU A 190 -9.53 -29.78 -15.61
C GLU A 190 -10.54 -29.23 -14.60
N THR A 191 -11.55 -30.04 -14.28
CA THR A 191 -12.63 -29.77 -13.32
C THR A 191 -12.09 -29.63 -11.88
N LYS A 192 -11.17 -28.70 -11.70
CA LYS A 192 -10.53 -28.42 -10.42
C LYS A 192 -11.50 -27.59 -9.58
N THR A 193 -11.63 -27.96 -8.32
CA THR A 193 -12.35 -27.16 -7.31
C THR A 193 -11.79 -25.74 -7.30
N PRO A 194 -12.61 -24.70 -7.57
CA PRO A 194 -12.13 -23.32 -7.57
C PRO A 194 -11.55 -22.91 -6.22
N THR A 195 -10.51 -22.11 -6.26
CA THR A 195 -9.77 -21.70 -5.06
C THR A 195 -9.82 -20.18 -4.89
N VAL A 196 -10.29 -19.74 -3.73
CA VAL A 196 -10.25 -18.34 -3.29
C VAL A 196 -8.94 -18.09 -2.57
N LEU A 197 -8.25 -17.01 -2.92
CA LEU A 197 -7.07 -16.53 -2.20
C LEU A 197 -7.40 -15.26 -1.41
N PHE A 198 -7.02 -15.24 -0.15
CA PHE A 198 -6.83 -14.04 0.65
C PHE A 198 -5.33 -13.86 0.92
N ALA A 199 -4.81 -12.65 0.71
CA ALA A 199 -3.43 -12.30 1.04
C ALA A 199 -3.38 -10.98 1.80
N GLY A 200 -2.82 -10.98 3.03
CA GLY A 200 -2.74 -9.76 3.82
C GLY A 200 -2.42 -9.99 5.29
N ARG A 201 -2.40 -8.90 6.05
CA ARG A 201 -2.27 -9.00 7.51
C ARG A 201 -3.48 -9.69 8.12
N LEU A 202 -3.25 -10.63 9.05
CA LEU A 202 -4.31 -11.30 9.78
C LEU A 202 -4.67 -10.45 11.01
N VAL A 203 -5.38 -9.35 10.75
CA VAL A 203 -5.93 -8.43 11.75
C VAL A 203 -7.42 -8.24 11.47
N GLN A 204 -8.17 -7.83 12.50
CA GLN A 204 -9.63 -7.73 12.43
C GLN A 204 -10.12 -6.86 11.26
N ASP A 205 -9.46 -5.72 11.03
CA ASP A 205 -9.81 -4.77 9.97
C ASP A 205 -9.78 -5.38 8.55
N LYS A 206 -8.99 -6.44 8.34
CA LYS A 206 -8.90 -7.14 7.05
C LYS A 206 -10.02 -8.13 6.79
N GLY A 207 -10.92 -8.35 7.76
CA GLY A 207 -12.18 -9.07 7.59
C GLY A 207 -12.03 -10.56 7.30
N VAL A 208 -10.91 -11.22 7.67
CA VAL A 208 -10.74 -12.66 7.46
C VAL A 208 -11.85 -13.47 8.11
N HIS A 209 -12.34 -13.03 9.28
CA HIS A 209 -13.49 -13.65 9.96
C HIS A 209 -14.79 -13.60 9.13
N ILE A 210 -14.97 -12.56 8.30
CA ILE A 210 -16.12 -12.46 7.38
C ILE A 210 -15.96 -13.47 6.24
N LEU A 211 -14.74 -13.65 5.70
CA LEU A 211 -14.49 -14.70 4.71
C LEU A 211 -14.74 -16.08 5.31
N MET A 212 -14.31 -16.32 6.55
CA MET A 212 -14.55 -17.58 7.25
C MET A 212 -16.06 -17.89 7.38
N GLU A 213 -16.85 -16.87 7.74
CA GLU A 213 -18.31 -17.01 7.82
C GLU A 213 -18.95 -17.27 6.45
N ALA A 214 -18.49 -16.56 5.41
CA ALA A 214 -18.94 -16.80 4.05
C ALA A 214 -18.60 -18.24 3.58
N MET A 215 -17.42 -18.76 3.94
CA MET A 215 -17.06 -20.14 3.61
C MET A 215 -17.93 -21.17 4.34
N ARG A 216 -18.34 -20.92 5.61
CA ARG A 216 -19.32 -21.78 6.31
C ARG A 216 -20.68 -21.80 5.60
N LEU A 217 -21.16 -20.63 5.18
CA LEU A 217 -22.43 -20.54 4.43
C LEU A 217 -22.34 -21.31 3.11
N LEU A 218 -21.22 -21.25 2.43
CA LEU A 218 -20.97 -22.00 1.19
C LEU A 218 -20.89 -23.51 1.44
N GLU A 219 -20.22 -23.95 2.49
CA GLU A 219 -20.15 -25.36 2.90
C GLU A 219 -21.56 -25.91 3.21
N GLN A 220 -22.41 -25.15 3.93
CA GLN A 220 -23.81 -25.50 4.19
C GLN A 220 -24.67 -25.62 2.92
N ARG A 221 -24.32 -24.86 1.87
CA ARG A 221 -24.97 -24.93 0.55
C ARG A 221 -24.40 -26.03 -0.36
N GLY A 222 -23.46 -26.83 0.13
CA GLY A 222 -22.80 -27.90 -0.63
C GLY A 222 -21.79 -27.43 -1.66
N SER A 223 -21.32 -26.18 -1.57
CA SER A 223 -20.28 -25.67 -2.47
C SER A 223 -18.95 -26.40 -2.24
N ARG A 224 -18.22 -26.66 -3.33
CA ARG A 224 -16.88 -27.26 -3.28
C ARG A 224 -15.75 -26.23 -3.24
N LEU A 225 -16.08 -24.93 -3.13
CA LEU A 225 -15.09 -23.85 -3.11
C LEU A 225 -14.09 -24.02 -1.96
N ARG A 226 -12.81 -23.81 -2.21
CA ARG A 226 -11.74 -23.81 -1.19
C ARG A 226 -11.20 -22.42 -0.98
N ALA A 227 -10.66 -22.13 0.20
CA ALA A 227 -10.00 -20.86 0.48
C ALA A 227 -8.57 -21.08 1.02
N LEU A 228 -7.62 -20.33 0.48
CA LEU A 228 -6.26 -20.19 0.97
C LEU A 228 -6.11 -18.83 1.64
N ILE A 229 -5.74 -18.81 2.91
CA ILE A 229 -5.50 -17.59 3.68
C ILE A 229 -4.01 -17.48 3.93
N VAL A 230 -3.34 -16.51 3.30
CA VAL A 230 -1.92 -16.29 3.43
C VAL A 230 -1.63 -14.98 4.15
N GLY A 231 -0.79 -15.05 5.18
CA GLY A 231 -0.39 -13.87 5.94
C GLY A 231 -0.01 -14.15 7.38
N SER A 232 0.22 -13.07 8.12
CA SER A 232 0.50 -13.09 9.55
C SER A 232 -0.05 -11.83 10.22
N SER A 233 -0.10 -11.79 11.55
CA SER A 233 -0.52 -10.59 12.30
C SER A 233 0.41 -9.40 12.07
N ASN A 234 1.70 -9.65 11.84
CA ASN A 234 2.73 -8.67 11.51
C ASN A 234 3.46 -9.12 10.23
N PHE A 235 4.11 -8.21 9.54
CA PHE A 235 4.90 -8.52 8.32
C PHE A 235 6.02 -9.55 8.64
N GLY A 236 5.71 -10.85 8.51
CA GLY A 236 6.66 -11.94 8.74
C GLY A 236 6.96 -12.28 10.20
N GLY A 237 6.28 -11.69 11.18
CA GLY A 237 6.47 -12.00 12.59
C GLY A 237 5.94 -13.39 12.97
N SER A 238 6.66 -14.12 13.84
CA SER A 238 6.33 -15.48 14.26
C SER A 238 5.27 -15.56 15.37
N ARG A 239 4.98 -14.44 16.07
CA ARG A 239 4.02 -14.43 17.18
C ARG A 239 2.60 -14.31 16.67
N GLU A 240 1.79 -15.33 16.90
CA GLU A 240 0.35 -15.30 16.62
C GLU A 240 -0.40 -14.51 17.71
N THR A 241 -1.35 -13.68 17.27
CA THR A 241 -2.28 -13.00 18.18
C THR A 241 -3.46 -13.93 18.51
N ASP A 242 -4.17 -13.63 19.59
CA ASP A 242 -5.39 -14.35 19.99
C ASP A 242 -6.41 -14.41 18.84
N TYR A 243 -6.52 -13.32 18.07
CA TYR A 243 -7.38 -13.26 16.89
C TYR A 243 -6.99 -14.32 15.84
N VAL A 244 -5.70 -14.48 15.54
CA VAL A 244 -5.23 -15.48 14.56
C VAL A 244 -5.45 -16.89 15.08
N GLN A 245 -5.23 -17.13 16.38
CA GLN A 245 -5.50 -18.42 17.02
C GLN A 245 -6.98 -18.78 16.94
N GLN A 246 -7.88 -17.83 17.23
CA GLN A 246 -9.35 -18.02 17.12
C GLN A 246 -9.78 -18.31 15.68
N LEU A 247 -9.23 -17.58 14.70
CA LEU A 247 -9.50 -17.85 13.28
C LEU A 247 -9.15 -19.29 12.91
N LYS A 248 -7.94 -19.74 13.26
CA LYS A 248 -7.48 -21.11 12.94
C LYS A 248 -8.30 -22.18 13.65
N ALA A 249 -8.63 -21.98 14.94
CA ALA A 249 -9.41 -22.92 15.73
C ALA A 249 -10.86 -23.08 15.22
N SER A 250 -11.41 -22.05 14.59
CA SER A 250 -12.78 -22.02 14.06
C SER A 250 -12.86 -22.18 12.54
N ALA A 251 -11.77 -22.58 11.89
CA ALA A 251 -11.71 -22.66 10.43
C ALA A 251 -12.66 -23.76 9.87
N PRO A 252 -13.49 -23.45 8.86
CA PRO A 252 -14.19 -24.47 8.07
C PRO A 252 -13.21 -25.44 7.41
N SER A 253 -13.67 -26.65 7.09
CA SER A 253 -12.82 -27.69 6.48
C SER A 253 -12.24 -27.28 5.13
N ALA A 254 -12.93 -26.42 4.40
CA ALA A 254 -12.51 -25.88 3.09
C ALA A 254 -11.47 -24.75 3.18
N VAL A 255 -11.04 -24.32 4.38
CA VAL A 255 -10.12 -23.21 4.58
C VAL A 255 -8.76 -23.71 5.03
N THR A 256 -7.70 -23.29 4.32
CA THR A 256 -6.32 -23.61 4.65
C THR A 256 -5.54 -22.31 4.96
N PHE A 257 -4.88 -22.26 6.12
CA PHE A 257 -3.97 -21.17 6.48
C PHE A 257 -2.56 -21.48 6.02
N LEU A 258 -1.96 -20.56 5.28
CA LEU A 258 -0.59 -20.62 4.84
C LEU A 258 0.27 -19.61 5.61
N PRO A 259 1.56 -19.90 5.86
CA PRO A 259 2.47 -18.93 6.47
C PRO A 259 2.62 -17.71 5.56
N TYR A 260 3.10 -16.60 6.15
CA TYR A 260 3.41 -15.38 5.40
C TYR A 260 4.31 -15.68 4.18
N ARG A 261 3.96 -15.09 3.05
CA ARG A 261 4.71 -15.12 1.81
C ARG A 261 4.86 -13.71 1.25
N SER A 262 5.94 -13.47 0.52
CA SER A 262 6.20 -12.22 -0.21
C SER A 262 6.94 -12.53 -1.51
N GLY A 263 7.02 -11.57 -2.42
CA GLY A 263 7.73 -11.73 -3.68
C GLY A 263 7.19 -12.87 -4.55
N VAL A 264 8.08 -13.60 -5.21
CA VAL A 264 7.73 -14.69 -6.14
C VAL A 264 6.86 -15.78 -5.49
N PRO A 265 7.16 -16.29 -4.27
CA PRO A 265 6.30 -17.27 -3.60
C PRO A 265 4.86 -16.80 -3.34
N LEU A 266 4.63 -15.48 -3.17
CA LEU A 266 3.29 -14.92 -3.10
C LEU A 266 2.65 -14.87 -4.49
N GLY A 267 3.39 -14.44 -5.52
CA GLY A 267 2.94 -14.45 -6.92
C GLY A 267 2.51 -15.82 -7.40
N ASP A 268 3.20 -16.89 -6.96
CA ASP A 268 2.81 -18.29 -7.27
C ASP A 268 1.40 -18.59 -6.75
N LEU A 269 1.07 -18.19 -5.53
CA LEU A 269 -0.27 -18.38 -4.95
C LEU A 269 -1.35 -17.61 -5.73
N PHE A 270 -1.04 -16.39 -6.21
CA PHE A 270 -1.96 -15.65 -7.09
C PHE A 270 -2.18 -16.36 -8.43
N ARG A 271 -1.17 -17.04 -8.98
CA ARG A 271 -1.30 -17.83 -10.23
C ARG A 271 -2.11 -19.11 -10.04
N GLU A 272 -2.00 -19.72 -8.86
CA GLU A 272 -2.71 -20.96 -8.51
C GLU A 272 -4.19 -20.73 -8.16
N ALA A 273 -4.53 -19.52 -7.71
CA ALA A 273 -5.88 -19.15 -7.33
C ALA A 273 -6.79 -18.88 -8.54
N ASP A 274 -8.11 -18.99 -8.32
CA ASP A 274 -9.14 -18.70 -9.30
C ASP A 274 -9.88 -17.40 -9.02
N ILE A 275 -9.98 -17.01 -7.75
CA ILE A 275 -10.67 -15.82 -7.26
C ILE A 275 -9.81 -15.20 -6.17
N PHE A 276 -9.71 -13.88 -6.13
CA PHE A 276 -9.12 -13.16 -5.01
C PHE A 276 -10.22 -12.55 -4.12
N CYS A 277 -10.04 -12.59 -2.81
CA CYS A 277 -10.98 -12.02 -1.85
C CYS A 277 -10.30 -11.02 -0.92
N SER A 278 -10.86 -9.81 -0.83
CA SER A 278 -10.42 -8.72 0.05
C SER A 278 -11.59 -8.16 0.85
N PRO A 279 -12.01 -8.86 1.94
CA PRO A 279 -13.23 -8.55 2.68
C PRO A 279 -13.02 -7.51 3.80
N SER A 280 -12.18 -6.51 3.58
CA SER A 280 -11.82 -5.50 4.58
C SER A 280 -13.04 -4.81 5.17
N ILE A 281 -13.08 -4.65 6.50
CA ILE A 281 -14.16 -3.97 7.21
C ILE A 281 -13.86 -2.50 7.52
N TRP A 282 -12.74 -1.98 7.04
CA TRP A 282 -12.35 -0.59 7.15
C TRP A 282 -12.14 0.07 5.77
N ASP A 283 -11.99 1.39 5.75
CA ASP A 283 -11.70 2.14 4.53
C ASP A 283 -10.24 1.99 4.14
N GLU A 284 -9.94 1.03 3.26
CA GLU A 284 -8.60 0.87 2.71
C GLU A 284 -8.20 2.14 1.96
N PRO A 285 -7.06 2.75 2.29
CA PRO A 285 -6.59 3.94 1.57
C PRO A 285 -6.45 3.73 0.07
N PHE A 286 -6.03 2.53 -0.36
CA PHE A 286 -5.92 2.14 -1.76
C PHE A 286 -6.37 0.69 -1.97
N GLY A 287 -5.70 -0.30 -1.37
CA GLY A 287 -5.98 -1.71 -1.57
C GLY A 287 -5.03 -2.37 -2.57
N LEU A 288 -3.73 -2.26 -2.30
CA LEU A 288 -2.65 -2.77 -3.18
C LEU A 288 -2.85 -4.23 -3.59
N VAL A 289 -3.34 -5.09 -2.69
CA VAL A 289 -3.59 -6.52 -2.98
C VAL A 289 -4.63 -6.74 -4.08
N ASN A 290 -5.60 -5.83 -4.24
CA ASN A 290 -6.57 -5.89 -5.34
C ASN A 290 -5.87 -5.64 -6.69
N VAL A 291 -4.91 -4.71 -6.70
CA VAL A 291 -4.11 -4.44 -7.90
C VAL A 291 -3.16 -5.60 -8.21
N GLU A 292 -2.60 -6.25 -7.21
CA GLU A 292 -1.79 -7.48 -7.36
C GLU A 292 -2.65 -8.62 -7.96
N ALA A 293 -3.91 -8.75 -7.51
CA ALA A 293 -4.87 -9.70 -8.09
C ALA A 293 -5.22 -9.37 -9.55
N PHE A 294 -5.49 -8.11 -9.85
CA PHE A 294 -5.72 -7.64 -11.23
C PHE A 294 -4.52 -7.88 -12.12
N ALA A 295 -3.30 -7.64 -11.62
CA ALA A 295 -2.07 -7.95 -12.34
C ALA A 295 -1.96 -9.44 -12.65
N SER A 296 -2.46 -10.31 -11.79
CA SER A 296 -2.48 -11.76 -11.96
C SER A 296 -3.69 -12.26 -12.80
N GLY A 297 -4.54 -11.36 -13.29
CA GLY A 297 -5.73 -11.71 -14.07
C GLY A 297 -6.82 -12.42 -13.25
N LEU A 298 -6.84 -12.21 -11.93
CA LEU A 298 -7.86 -12.75 -11.05
C LEU A 298 -9.07 -11.81 -10.96
N PRO A 299 -10.30 -12.33 -11.04
CA PRO A 299 -11.46 -11.59 -10.57
C PRO A 299 -11.38 -11.41 -9.07
N VAL A 300 -11.87 -10.29 -8.58
CA VAL A 300 -11.77 -9.93 -7.16
C VAL A 300 -13.15 -9.76 -6.55
N VAL A 301 -13.39 -10.35 -5.37
CA VAL A 301 -14.51 -9.97 -4.52
C VAL A 301 -13.95 -9.10 -3.39
N SER A 302 -14.41 -7.85 -3.32
CA SER A 302 -13.95 -6.87 -2.33
C SER A 302 -15.11 -6.14 -1.69
N THR A 303 -14.88 -5.51 -0.56
CA THR A 303 -15.89 -4.69 0.11
C THR A 303 -15.91 -3.27 -0.43
N ARG A 304 -17.10 -2.65 -0.46
CA ARG A 304 -17.27 -1.23 -0.80
C ARG A 304 -16.57 -0.35 0.22
N GLY A 305 -15.94 0.71 -0.26
CA GLY A 305 -15.34 1.76 0.56
C GLY A 305 -13.84 1.95 0.33
N GLY A 306 -13.29 3.01 0.90
CA GLY A 306 -11.91 3.39 0.67
C GLY A 306 -11.59 3.63 -0.80
N GLY A 307 -10.36 3.33 -1.20
CA GLY A 307 -9.89 3.40 -2.58
C GLY A 307 -10.41 2.28 -3.50
N ALA A 308 -11.18 1.31 -2.98
CA ALA A 308 -11.68 0.19 -3.79
C ALA A 308 -12.53 0.69 -4.98
N GLY A 309 -13.42 1.69 -4.76
CA GLY A 309 -14.23 2.24 -5.84
C GLY A 309 -13.44 2.70 -7.07
N GLU A 310 -12.24 3.19 -6.88
CA GLU A 310 -11.37 3.66 -7.96
C GLU A 310 -10.69 2.50 -8.71
N ILE A 311 -10.30 1.45 -7.97
CA ILE A 311 -9.68 0.26 -8.56
C ILE A 311 -10.68 -0.47 -9.45
N PHE A 312 -11.93 -0.60 -9.00
CA PHE A 312 -13.00 -1.34 -9.67
C PHE A 312 -13.83 -0.49 -10.64
N ALA A 313 -13.46 0.76 -10.91
CA ALA A 313 -14.23 1.66 -11.80
C ALA A 313 -14.45 1.11 -13.21
N GLU A 314 -13.55 0.28 -13.71
CA GLU A 314 -13.60 -0.34 -15.04
C GLU A 314 -13.96 -1.84 -14.99
N GLY A 315 -14.50 -2.33 -13.85
CA GLY A 315 -14.83 -3.73 -13.64
C GLY A 315 -13.70 -4.52 -12.95
N GLY A 316 -13.61 -5.81 -13.24
CA GLY A 316 -12.58 -6.68 -12.68
C GLY A 316 -12.99 -7.41 -11.40
N GLY A 317 -14.19 -7.16 -10.87
CA GLY A 317 -14.66 -7.84 -9.67
C GLY A 317 -16.06 -7.46 -9.22
N ILE A 318 -16.43 -7.97 -8.05
CA ILE A 318 -17.70 -7.72 -7.40
C ILE A 318 -17.45 -6.99 -6.08
N LEU A 319 -18.16 -5.88 -5.87
CA LEU A 319 -18.13 -5.12 -4.62
C LEU A 319 -19.34 -5.47 -3.76
N VAL A 320 -19.08 -5.96 -2.54
CA VAL A 320 -20.08 -6.32 -1.53
C VAL A 320 -20.09 -5.35 -0.36
N GLU A 321 -21.17 -5.35 0.44
CA GLU A 321 -21.23 -4.52 1.63
C GLU A 321 -20.30 -5.04 2.73
N ARG A 322 -19.71 -4.13 3.50
CA ARG A 322 -18.79 -4.45 4.60
C ARG A 322 -19.47 -5.31 5.66
N GLY A 323 -18.77 -6.34 6.10
CA GLY A 323 -19.28 -7.24 7.14
C GLY A 323 -20.38 -8.19 6.68
N SER A 324 -20.81 -8.13 5.41
CA SER A 324 -21.85 -9.01 4.88
C SER A 324 -21.25 -10.33 4.39
N ALA A 325 -21.19 -11.32 5.28
CA ALA A 325 -20.78 -12.67 4.91
C ALA A 325 -21.72 -13.32 3.88
N ALA A 326 -23.01 -12.98 3.92
CA ALA A 326 -23.99 -13.50 2.97
C ALA A 326 -23.72 -13.00 1.54
N GLN A 327 -23.57 -11.68 1.33
CA GLN A 327 -23.25 -11.13 0.01
C GLN A 327 -21.87 -11.62 -0.48
N LEU A 328 -20.92 -11.78 0.44
CA LEU A 328 -19.60 -12.33 0.12
C LEU A 328 -19.73 -13.78 -0.38
N ALA A 329 -20.53 -14.61 0.32
CA ALA A 329 -20.78 -15.99 -0.08
C ALA A 329 -21.48 -16.06 -1.45
N ASP A 330 -22.50 -15.22 -1.69
CA ASP A 330 -23.21 -15.18 -2.96
C ASP A 330 -22.28 -14.79 -4.13
N ALA A 331 -21.46 -13.76 -3.95
CA ALA A 331 -20.48 -13.33 -4.96
C ALA A 331 -19.42 -14.40 -5.25
N LEU A 332 -18.88 -15.04 -4.20
CA LEU A 332 -17.92 -16.13 -4.35
C LEU A 332 -18.54 -17.35 -5.03
N HIS A 333 -19.79 -17.70 -4.69
CA HIS A 333 -20.55 -18.79 -5.33
C HIS A 333 -20.76 -18.51 -6.81
N GLN A 334 -21.22 -17.31 -7.17
CA GLN A 334 -21.40 -16.92 -8.57
C GLN A 334 -20.12 -17.09 -9.38
N LEU A 335 -18.99 -16.61 -8.85
CA LEU A 335 -17.69 -16.74 -9.52
C LEU A 335 -17.18 -18.19 -9.54
N ALA A 336 -17.56 -19.04 -8.60
CA ALA A 336 -17.18 -20.44 -8.59
C ALA A 336 -17.93 -21.24 -9.68
N GLU A 337 -19.23 -20.99 -9.85
CA GLU A 337 -20.09 -21.75 -10.76
C GLU A 337 -20.00 -21.22 -12.21
N ASP A 338 -19.79 -19.93 -12.43
CA ASP A 338 -19.73 -19.31 -13.76
C ASP A 338 -18.28 -18.99 -14.19
N GLU A 339 -17.68 -19.93 -14.93
CA GLU A 339 -16.31 -19.79 -15.43
C GLU A 339 -16.17 -18.64 -16.45
N GLU A 340 -17.18 -18.44 -17.30
CA GLU A 340 -17.13 -17.39 -18.32
C GLU A 340 -17.18 -16.00 -17.67
N PHE A 341 -18.07 -15.82 -16.71
CA PHE A 341 -18.19 -14.58 -15.93
C PHE A 341 -16.90 -14.34 -15.12
N ARG A 342 -16.40 -15.37 -14.42
CA ARG A 342 -15.11 -15.34 -13.70
C ARG A 342 -13.97 -14.90 -14.60
N SER A 343 -13.84 -15.51 -15.77
CA SER A 343 -12.78 -15.19 -16.74
C SER A 343 -12.93 -13.78 -17.32
N THR A 344 -14.18 -13.33 -17.57
CA THR A 344 -14.46 -11.99 -18.08
C THR A 344 -14.03 -10.92 -17.08
N LEU A 345 -14.40 -11.06 -15.80
CA LEU A 345 -13.93 -10.13 -14.76
C LEU A 345 -12.40 -10.16 -14.59
N GLY A 346 -11.79 -11.33 -14.66
CA GLY A 346 -10.32 -11.43 -14.62
C GLY A 346 -9.64 -10.66 -15.76
N ARG A 347 -10.17 -10.74 -16.99
CA ARG A 347 -9.66 -9.97 -18.14
C ARG A 347 -9.85 -8.47 -17.97
N GLN A 348 -11.01 -8.02 -17.46
CA GLN A 348 -11.28 -6.62 -17.16
C GLN A 348 -10.30 -6.07 -16.12
N GLY A 349 -10.09 -6.79 -15.01
CA GLY A 349 -9.12 -6.41 -13.97
C GLY A 349 -7.71 -6.31 -14.53
N ARG A 350 -7.29 -7.26 -15.38
CA ARG A 350 -5.97 -7.22 -16.04
C ARG A 350 -5.84 -6.02 -16.97
N ALA A 351 -6.86 -5.67 -17.72
CA ALA A 351 -6.85 -4.49 -18.59
C ALA A 351 -6.71 -3.19 -17.75
N ALA A 352 -7.48 -3.06 -16.67
CA ALA A 352 -7.38 -1.93 -15.75
C ALA A 352 -5.98 -1.83 -15.10
N PHE A 353 -5.38 -2.97 -14.72
CA PHE A 353 -3.99 -2.99 -14.23
C PHE A 353 -3.01 -2.44 -15.28
N LEU A 354 -3.08 -2.94 -16.51
CA LEU A 354 -2.15 -2.56 -17.58
C LEU A 354 -2.26 -1.08 -17.93
N SER A 355 -3.46 -0.51 -17.88
CA SER A 355 -3.71 0.90 -18.24
C SER A 355 -3.41 1.89 -17.10
N ARG A 356 -3.51 1.47 -15.81
CA ARG A 356 -3.52 2.41 -14.69
C ARG A 356 -2.57 2.09 -13.55
N PHE A 357 -2.24 0.82 -13.32
CA PHE A 357 -1.63 0.38 -12.05
C PHE A 357 -0.27 -0.30 -12.23
N LYS A 358 0.44 -0.05 -13.33
CA LYS A 358 1.84 -0.48 -13.49
C LYS A 358 2.76 0.48 -12.73
N TRP A 359 3.82 -0.03 -12.13
CA TRP A 359 4.84 0.81 -11.51
C TRP A 359 5.51 1.77 -12.51
N SER A 360 5.57 1.41 -13.80
CA SER A 360 6.08 2.31 -14.84
C SER A 360 5.23 3.57 -15.02
N ILE A 361 3.90 3.45 -14.85
CA ILE A 361 2.98 4.61 -14.89
C ILE A 361 3.21 5.50 -13.67
N ALA A 362 3.29 4.90 -12.47
CA ALA A 362 3.59 5.66 -11.25
C ALA A 362 4.94 6.38 -11.34
N ARG A 363 5.96 5.73 -11.91
CA ARG A 363 7.30 6.32 -12.15
C ARG A 363 7.21 7.54 -13.06
N ALA A 364 6.51 7.43 -14.19
CA ALA A 364 6.32 8.55 -15.11
C ALA A 364 5.63 9.74 -14.42
N GLN A 365 4.58 9.48 -13.64
CA GLN A 365 3.88 10.53 -12.88
C GLN A 365 4.77 11.20 -11.83
N VAL A 366 5.64 10.46 -11.12
CA VAL A 366 6.63 11.05 -10.18
C VAL A 366 7.59 11.97 -10.91
N GLN A 367 8.05 11.57 -12.10
CA GLN A 367 8.93 12.41 -12.93
C GLN A 367 8.20 13.69 -13.41
N ASP A 368 6.93 13.58 -13.81
CA ASP A 368 6.12 14.72 -14.26
C ASP A 368 5.86 15.71 -13.11
N ILE A 369 5.49 15.19 -11.92
CA ILE A 369 5.35 16.02 -10.72
C ILE A 369 6.68 16.73 -10.42
N SER A 370 7.79 16.01 -10.43
CA SER A 370 9.10 16.58 -10.15
C SER A 370 9.48 17.66 -11.17
N ARG A 371 9.28 17.41 -12.46
CA ARG A 371 9.51 18.42 -13.53
C ARG A 371 8.66 19.67 -13.34
N SER A 372 7.39 19.53 -12.99
CA SER A 372 6.50 20.68 -12.76
C SER A 372 6.92 21.59 -11.62
N LEU A 373 7.75 21.11 -10.70
CA LEU A 373 8.25 21.86 -9.56
C LEU A 373 9.61 22.55 -9.83
N THR A 374 10.29 22.20 -10.91
CA THR A 374 11.61 22.76 -11.29
C THR A 374 11.50 23.91 -12.28
N VAL A 375 10.34 24.16 -12.83
CA VAL A 375 9.99 25.31 -13.69
C VAL A 375 9.49 26.44 -12.79
#